data_d051d4b66c5547e357362ce275f39cec
#
_entry.id   d051d4b66c5547e357362ce275f39cec
#
_cell.length_a   1.000
_cell.length_b   1.000
_cell.length_c   1.000
_cell.angle_alpha   90.00
_cell.angle_beta   90.00
_cell.angle_gamma   90.00
#
_symmetry.space_group_name_H-M   'P 1'
#
loop_
_entity.id
_entity.type
_entity.pdbx_description
1 polymer ?
#
loop_
_entity_poly.entity_id
_entity_poly.type
_entity_poly.pdbx_seq_one_letter_code
_entity_poly.pdbx_strand_id
1 'polypeptide(L)'
;MLKSIALTSTLALGLVFAFACSARDSSDSGGGAGRKVVDAPIEAIDILVRESFPPGYTVHITSGLPSGCARFHLAEVLERNGANIVIRVTNTMPAGPDVVCTAIYGYHETNLDLGQDFKPGQAYTVKVNDKEKTFTAQ
;
A
#
# COMPACT_ATOMS: atom_id res chain seq x y z
N MET A 1 -59.52 -43.03 9.27
CA MET A 1 -59.01 -44.21 10.01
C MET A 1 -57.79 -43.84 10.77
N LEU A 2 -57.87 -43.91 12.09
CA LEU A 2 -56.79 -43.68 13.04
C LEU A 2 -55.63 -44.65 12.83
N LYS A 3 -54.40 -44.23 13.07
CA LYS A 3 -53.48 -44.96 13.97
C LYS A 3 -52.35 -44.04 14.43
N SER A 4 -52.43 -43.71 15.71
CA SER A 4 -51.34 -43.25 16.55
C SER A 4 -50.32 -44.38 16.76
N ILE A 5 -49.04 -44.05 16.92
CA ILE A 5 -48.03 -44.74 17.76
C ILE A 5 -46.90 -43.70 17.97
N ALA A 6 -46.80 -43.13 19.16
CA ALA A 6 -45.90 -43.41 20.29
C ALA A 6 -44.42 -43.10 19.98
N LEU A 7 -43.92 -42.03 20.52
CA LEU A 7 -43.11 -41.82 21.73
C LEU A 7 -41.87 -42.74 21.86
N THR A 8 -40.66 -42.22 21.58
CA THR A 8 -39.48 -42.59 22.34
C THR A 8 -38.53 -41.40 22.46
N SER A 9 -38.41 -40.97 23.71
CA SER A 9 -37.46 -40.04 24.24
C SER A 9 -36.06 -40.66 24.25
N THR A 10 -35.07 -40.03 23.67
CA THR A 10 -33.66 -40.33 23.96
C THR A 10 -32.93 -39.02 24.20
N LEU A 11 -32.69 -38.80 25.47
CA LEU A 11 -31.87 -37.74 26.05
C LEU A 11 -30.41 -38.06 25.72
N ALA A 12 -29.81 -37.39 24.75
CA ALA A 12 -28.37 -37.42 24.52
C ALA A 12 -27.75 -36.14 25.05
N LEU A 13 -27.10 -36.29 26.18
CA LEU A 13 -26.28 -35.31 26.86
C LEU A 13 -25.01 -35.09 26.01
N GLY A 14 -25.06 -34.14 25.10
CA GLY A 14 -23.91 -33.71 24.27
C GLY A 14 -23.04 -32.72 25.03
N LEU A 15 -21.87 -33.17 25.43
CA LEU A 15 -20.81 -32.40 26.05
C LEU A 15 -20.31 -31.38 25.04
N VAL A 16 -20.68 -30.10 25.20
CA VAL A 16 -20.15 -29.00 24.39
C VAL A 16 -18.74 -28.70 24.89
N PHE A 17 -17.73 -29.20 24.19
CA PHE A 17 -16.37 -28.73 24.34
C PHE A 17 -16.28 -27.33 23.70
N ALA A 18 -16.38 -26.31 24.52
CA ALA A 18 -15.99 -24.96 24.14
C ALA A 18 -14.46 -24.91 23.98
N PHE A 19 -13.99 -25.05 22.75
CA PHE A 19 -12.64 -24.63 22.41
C PHE A 19 -12.59 -23.10 22.48
N ALA A 20 -12.20 -22.60 23.63
CA ALA A 20 -11.74 -21.21 23.75
C ALA A 20 -10.43 -21.10 23.00
N CYS A 21 -10.48 -20.69 21.73
CA CYS A 21 -9.33 -20.11 21.06
C CYS A 21 -9.01 -18.81 21.79
N SER A 22 -8.11 -18.88 22.76
CA SER A 22 -7.40 -17.72 23.27
C SER A 22 -6.54 -17.19 22.11
N ALA A 23 -7.06 -16.22 21.37
CA ALA A 23 -6.23 -15.33 20.58
C ALA A 23 -5.26 -14.69 21.58
N ARG A 24 -4.01 -15.17 21.57
CA ARG A 24 -2.92 -14.45 22.19
C ARG A 24 -2.74 -13.20 21.36
N ASP A 25 -3.37 -12.14 21.81
CA ASP A 25 -2.97 -10.78 21.50
C ASP A 25 -1.52 -10.67 22.00
N SER A 26 -0.59 -10.84 21.07
CA SER A 26 0.80 -10.51 21.32
C SER A 26 0.86 -8.99 21.37
N SER A 27 0.46 -8.43 22.49
CA SER A 27 0.80 -7.07 22.86
C SER A 27 2.31 -7.06 23.01
N ASP A 28 3.00 -6.79 21.89
CA ASP A 28 4.39 -6.42 21.88
C ASP A 28 4.50 -5.06 22.57
N SER A 29 4.58 -5.11 23.90
CA SER A 29 4.89 -3.97 24.76
C SER A 29 6.40 -3.74 24.76
N GLY A 30 7.01 -3.76 23.59
CA GLY A 30 8.31 -3.11 23.35
C GLY A 30 8.04 -1.62 23.21
N GLY A 31 8.50 -0.80 24.16
CA GLY A 31 8.40 0.66 24.15
C GLY A 31 9.11 1.30 22.95
N GLY A 32 8.64 1.03 21.75
CA GLY A 32 9.01 1.69 20.52
C GLY A 32 8.06 2.85 20.28
N ALA A 33 8.57 4.07 20.22
CA ALA A 33 7.81 5.21 19.73
C ALA A 33 7.10 4.78 18.42
N GLY A 34 5.76 4.92 18.38
CA GLY A 34 4.97 4.58 17.20
C GLY A 34 5.54 5.25 15.95
N ARG A 35 5.14 4.80 14.78
CA ARG A 35 5.54 5.43 13.51
C ARG A 35 4.36 6.17 12.91
N LYS A 36 4.62 7.31 12.30
CA LYS A 36 3.65 8.10 11.52
C LYS A 36 3.98 8.03 10.04
N VAL A 37 2.94 8.01 9.22
CA VAL A 37 3.06 8.09 7.76
C VAL A 37 3.14 9.56 7.34
N VAL A 38 4.10 9.87 6.49
CA VAL A 38 4.34 11.21 5.93
C VAL A 38 4.58 11.09 4.43
N ASP A 39 4.29 12.16 3.68
CA ASP A 39 4.64 12.18 2.26
C ASP A 39 6.16 12.18 2.09
N ALA A 40 6.63 11.34 1.15
CA ALA A 40 8.04 11.26 0.82
C ALA A 40 8.47 12.46 -0.03
N PRO A 41 9.65 13.06 0.20
CA PRO A 41 10.25 13.96 -0.78
C PRO A 41 10.48 13.22 -2.10
N ILE A 42 10.17 13.85 -3.23
CA ILE A 42 10.40 13.26 -4.55
C ILE A 42 11.63 13.91 -5.17
N GLU A 43 12.60 13.09 -5.54
CA GLU A 43 13.86 13.56 -6.15
C GLU A 43 13.80 13.53 -7.66
N ALA A 44 13.32 12.41 -8.25
CA ALA A 44 13.20 12.26 -9.68
C ALA A 44 11.96 11.44 -10.07
N ILE A 45 11.44 11.72 -11.27
CA ILE A 45 10.36 10.97 -11.91
C ILE A 45 10.81 10.70 -13.35
N ASP A 46 10.85 9.43 -13.74
CA ASP A 46 11.12 9.01 -15.10
C ASP A 46 10.02 8.12 -15.64
N ILE A 47 9.68 8.28 -16.89
CA ILE A 47 8.69 7.46 -17.58
C ILE A 47 9.42 6.46 -18.46
N LEU A 48 9.28 5.20 -18.14
CA LEU A 48 9.86 4.08 -18.87
C LEU A 48 8.80 3.49 -19.80
N VAL A 49 9.14 3.38 -21.08
CA VAL A 49 8.30 2.74 -22.09
C VAL A 49 8.73 1.29 -22.22
N ARG A 50 7.80 0.36 -22.04
CA ARG A 50 8.05 -1.07 -22.27
C ARG A 50 7.82 -1.41 -23.72
N GLU A 51 8.73 -2.15 -24.31
CA GLU A 51 8.63 -2.69 -25.68
C GLU A 51 7.58 -3.82 -25.73
N SER A 52 6.31 -3.42 -25.83
CA SER A 52 5.16 -4.31 -25.99
C SER A 52 4.19 -3.69 -27.01
N PHE A 53 3.20 -4.45 -27.46
CA PHE A 53 2.17 -3.93 -28.35
C PHE A 53 0.79 -4.20 -27.76
N PRO A 54 0.03 -3.15 -27.37
CA PRO A 54 0.42 -1.73 -27.32
C PRO A 54 1.55 -1.48 -26.29
N PRO A 55 2.27 -0.33 -26.39
CA PRO A 55 3.33 0.02 -25.47
C PRO A 55 2.82 0.14 -24.03
N GLY A 56 3.57 -0.40 -23.07
CA GLY A 56 3.29 -0.24 -21.65
C GLY A 56 4.14 0.88 -21.06
N TYR A 57 3.65 1.51 -19.98
CA TYR A 57 4.32 2.62 -19.31
C TYR A 57 4.53 2.29 -17.84
N THR A 58 5.71 2.61 -17.35
CA THR A 58 6.09 2.46 -15.94
C THR A 58 6.66 3.79 -15.45
N VAL A 59 6.22 4.25 -14.31
CA VAL A 59 6.84 5.39 -13.63
C VAL A 59 7.94 4.88 -12.73
N HIS A 60 9.16 5.32 -12.98
CA HIS A 60 10.29 5.13 -12.08
C HIS A 60 10.40 6.37 -11.19
N ILE A 61 10.34 6.18 -9.89
CA ILE A 61 10.32 7.25 -8.90
C ILE A 61 11.50 7.07 -7.97
N THR A 62 12.32 8.10 -7.86
CA THR A 62 13.33 8.21 -6.81
C THR A 62 12.78 9.10 -5.72
N SER A 63 12.57 8.55 -4.54
CA SER A 63 12.11 9.28 -3.36
C SER A 63 13.20 9.40 -2.30
N GLY A 64 13.13 10.46 -1.51
CA GLY A 64 14.09 10.73 -0.44
C GLY A 64 13.70 10.10 0.90
N LEU A 65 14.69 9.67 1.64
CA LEU A 65 14.61 9.25 3.04
C LEU A 65 15.34 10.30 3.88
N PRO A 66 14.64 11.29 4.46
CA PRO A 66 15.26 12.51 5.00
C PRO A 66 16.09 12.31 6.27
N SER A 67 16.12 11.11 6.82
CA SER A 67 16.96 10.76 7.98
C SER A 67 17.17 9.26 8.05
N GLY A 68 18.11 8.81 8.88
CA GLY A 68 18.36 7.39 9.12
C GLY A 68 17.18 6.64 9.76
N CYS A 69 16.18 7.34 10.29
CA CYS A 69 14.94 6.76 10.81
C CYS A 69 13.82 6.64 9.77
N ALA A 70 13.94 7.32 8.64
CA ALA A 70 12.96 7.25 7.57
C ALA A 70 12.95 5.84 6.94
N ARG A 71 11.76 5.36 6.62
CA ARG A 71 11.57 4.11 5.90
C ARG A 71 10.53 4.33 4.81
N PHE A 72 10.80 3.83 3.61
CA PHE A 72 9.78 3.77 2.57
C PHE A 72 8.56 3.01 3.08
N HIS A 73 7.38 3.50 2.74
CA HIS A 73 6.11 2.88 3.16
C HIS A 73 5.33 2.35 1.96
N LEU A 74 4.93 3.24 1.07
CA LEU A 74 4.03 2.87 -0.03
C LEU A 74 4.18 3.86 -1.20
N ALA A 75 4.01 3.33 -2.42
CA ALA A 75 3.74 4.12 -3.62
C ALA A 75 2.47 3.57 -4.28
N GLU A 76 1.49 4.44 -4.53
CA GLU A 76 0.20 4.04 -5.07
C GLU A 76 -0.37 5.09 -6.03
N VAL A 77 -1.14 4.64 -7.02
CA VAL A 77 -1.95 5.52 -7.86
C VAL A 77 -3.22 5.87 -7.10
N LEU A 78 -3.37 7.13 -6.73
CA LEU A 78 -4.58 7.63 -6.05
C LEU A 78 -5.71 7.91 -7.03
N GLU A 79 -5.36 8.46 -8.19
CA GLU A 79 -6.34 8.92 -9.16
C GLU A 79 -5.79 8.77 -10.58
N ARG A 80 -6.69 8.40 -11.49
CA ARG A 80 -6.45 8.41 -12.92
C ARG A 80 -7.65 9.04 -13.62
N ASN A 81 -7.52 10.29 -14.00
CA ASN A 81 -8.59 11.08 -14.61
C ASN A 81 -8.14 11.60 -15.98
N GLY A 82 -8.56 10.90 -17.03
CA GLY A 82 -8.19 11.24 -18.41
C GLY A 82 -6.67 11.22 -18.61
N ALA A 83 -6.11 12.39 -18.89
CA ALA A 83 -4.66 12.57 -19.10
C ALA A 83 -3.86 12.82 -17.81
N ASN A 84 -4.53 12.91 -16.65
CA ASN A 84 -3.88 13.17 -15.38
C ASN A 84 -3.82 11.91 -14.51
N ILE A 85 -2.65 11.62 -14.00
CA ILE A 85 -2.38 10.48 -13.12
C ILE A 85 -1.75 11.03 -11.84
N VAL A 86 -2.38 10.77 -10.70
CA VAL A 86 -1.90 11.21 -9.39
C VAL A 86 -1.37 10.01 -8.63
N ILE A 87 -0.12 10.11 -8.21
CA ILE A 87 0.59 9.09 -7.44
C ILE A 87 0.98 9.68 -6.10
N ARG A 88 0.81 8.91 -5.05
CA ARG A 88 1.29 9.24 -3.72
C ARG A 88 2.41 8.28 -3.32
N VAL A 89 3.50 8.86 -2.82
CA VAL A 89 4.62 8.12 -2.24
C VAL A 89 4.78 8.56 -0.80
N THR A 90 4.83 7.60 0.10
CA THR A 90 4.90 7.87 1.54
C THR A 90 6.07 7.15 2.20
N ASN A 91 6.56 7.76 3.27
CA ASN A 91 7.51 7.19 4.20
C ASN A 91 6.87 7.01 5.57
N THR A 92 7.47 6.19 6.41
CA THR A 92 7.20 6.21 7.85
C THR A 92 8.37 6.85 8.60
N MET A 93 8.00 7.66 9.60
CA MET A 93 8.92 8.33 10.53
C MET A 93 8.55 7.98 11.96
N PRO A 94 9.48 8.03 12.93
CA PRO A 94 9.10 7.93 14.34
C PRO A 94 8.06 9.00 14.71
N ALA A 95 7.07 8.62 15.50
CA ALA A 95 6.01 9.54 15.92
C ALA A 95 6.37 10.34 17.18
N GLY A 96 7.32 9.84 18.00
CA GLY A 96 7.73 10.49 19.25
C GLY A 96 8.81 11.55 19.05
N PRO A 97 8.82 12.58 19.88
CA PRO A 97 9.82 13.66 19.80
C PRO A 97 11.21 13.24 20.30
N ASP A 98 11.29 12.17 21.10
CA ASP A 98 12.52 11.77 21.80
C ASP A 98 13.39 10.78 20.99
N VAL A 99 13.01 10.50 19.75
CA VAL A 99 13.77 9.58 18.89
C VAL A 99 14.87 10.34 18.18
N VAL A 100 16.10 10.04 18.52
CA VAL A 100 17.28 10.60 17.86
C VAL A 100 17.51 9.85 16.54
N CYS A 101 17.47 10.57 15.42
CA CYS A 101 17.74 10.05 14.09
C CYS A 101 19.04 10.62 13.56
N THR A 102 19.81 9.77 12.86
CA THR A 102 21.01 10.25 12.14
C THR A 102 20.60 11.19 11.00
N ALA A 103 21.37 12.25 10.78
CA ALA A 103 21.15 13.21 9.69
C ALA A 103 21.69 12.68 8.34
N ILE A 104 21.43 11.40 8.05
CA ILE A 104 21.82 10.78 6.78
C ILE A 104 20.62 10.80 5.85
N TYR A 105 20.77 11.47 4.71
CA TYR A 105 19.78 11.45 3.64
C TYR A 105 19.98 10.22 2.76
N GLY A 106 18.96 9.44 2.58
CA GLY A 106 18.95 8.25 1.72
C GLY A 106 17.97 8.38 0.56
N TYR A 107 18.01 7.41 -0.35
CA TYR A 107 17.10 7.33 -1.50
C TYR A 107 16.42 5.97 -1.53
N HIS A 108 15.21 5.96 -2.09
CA HIS A 108 14.48 4.73 -2.39
C HIS A 108 13.93 4.83 -3.82
N GLU A 109 14.15 3.79 -4.61
CA GLU A 109 13.67 3.69 -5.98
C GLU A 109 12.48 2.75 -6.06
N THR A 110 11.44 3.19 -6.74
CA THR A 110 10.20 2.42 -6.93
C THR A 110 9.75 2.48 -8.38
N ASN A 111 9.34 1.33 -8.93
CA ASN A 111 8.71 1.23 -10.23
C ASN A 111 7.22 0.97 -10.07
N LEU A 112 6.39 1.84 -10.65
CA LEU A 112 4.95 1.71 -10.62
C LEU A 112 4.41 1.52 -12.04
N ASP A 113 3.79 0.38 -12.29
CA ASP A 113 3.22 0.06 -13.59
C ASP A 113 1.93 0.85 -13.83
N LEU A 114 1.89 1.61 -14.92
CA LEU A 114 0.70 2.34 -15.36
C LEU A 114 -0.14 1.56 -16.40
N GLY A 115 0.35 0.41 -16.85
CA GLY A 115 -0.35 -0.40 -17.86
C GLY A 115 -0.14 0.08 -19.29
N GLN A 116 -1.10 -0.26 -20.17
CA GLN A 116 -1.04 -0.04 -21.63
C GLN A 116 -2.19 0.85 -22.16
N ASP A 117 -3.12 1.29 -21.29
CA ASP A 117 -4.31 2.02 -21.68
C ASP A 117 -4.00 3.51 -21.94
N PHE A 118 -3.18 3.78 -22.95
CA PHE A 118 -2.79 5.11 -23.35
C PHE A 118 -3.12 5.33 -24.84
N LYS A 119 -3.61 6.52 -25.17
CA LYS A 119 -3.91 6.89 -26.54
C LYS A 119 -2.67 7.44 -27.23
N PRO A 120 -2.19 6.83 -28.34
CA PRO A 120 -1.05 7.32 -29.07
C PRO A 120 -1.19 8.81 -29.46
N GLY A 121 -0.11 9.58 -29.31
CA GLY A 121 -0.08 11.00 -29.61
C GLY A 121 -0.69 11.91 -28.54
N GLN A 122 -1.32 11.35 -27.50
CA GLN A 122 -1.84 12.14 -26.39
C GLN A 122 -0.78 12.41 -25.33
N ALA A 123 -0.76 13.64 -24.82
CA ALA A 123 0.08 14.01 -23.68
C ALA A 123 -0.61 13.61 -22.37
N TYR A 124 0.18 13.06 -21.44
CA TYR A 124 -0.23 12.67 -20.10
C TYR A 124 0.67 13.33 -19.05
N THR A 125 0.09 13.72 -17.94
CA THR A 125 0.80 14.29 -16.80
C THR A 125 0.72 13.33 -15.62
N VAL A 126 1.88 12.94 -15.11
CA VAL A 126 2.04 12.16 -13.89
C VAL A 126 2.47 13.10 -12.78
N LYS A 127 1.64 13.26 -11.78
CA LYS A 127 1.95 14.01 -10.56
C LYS A 127 2.28 13.02 -9.45
N VAL A 128 3.45 13.18 -8.86
CA VAL A 128 3.92 12.39 -7.71
C VAL A 128 4.18 13.34 -6.55
N ASN A 129 3.33 13.31 -5.54
CA ASN A 129 3.35 14.26 -4.42
C ASN A 129 3.39 15.72 -4.92
N ASP A 130 4.52 16.39 -4.74
CA ASP A 130 4.75 17.81 -5.11
C ASP A 130 5.39 18.01 -6.50
N LYS A 131 5.81 16.93 -7.18
CA LYS A 131 6.45 16.99 -8.50
C LYS A 131 5.58 16.39 -9.59
N GLU A 132 5.81 16.84 -10.82
CA GLU A 132 5.09 16.33 -11.98
C GLU A 132 6.01 16.09 -13.17
N LYS A 133 5.63 15.16 -14.02
CA LYS A 133 6.28 14.83 -15.29
C LYS A 133 5.24 14.62 -16.36
N THR A 134 5.43 15.25 -17.53
CA THR A 134 4.56 15.05 -18.70
C THR A 134 5.28 14.19 -19.73
N PHE A 135 4.53 13.29 -20.39
CA PHE A 135 5.01 12.49 -21.50
C PHE A 135 3.93 12.37 -22.58
N THR A 136 4.35 12.09 -23.82
CA THR A 136 3.43 11.80 -24.92
C THR A 136 3.45 10.30 -25.20
N ALA A 137 2.27 9.69 -25.20
CA ALA A 137 2.13 8.27 -25.53
C ALA A 137 2.47 7.98 -26.99
N GLN A 138 3.14 6.86 -27.24
CA GLN A 138 3.52 6.36 -28.56
C GLN A 138 2.47 5.41 -29.14
#